data_8cefc517a23663d77f2c5f4566a9556c
#
_entry.id   8cefc517a23663d77f2c5f4566a9556c
#
_cell.length_a   1.000
_cell.length_b   1.000
_cell.length_c   1.000
_cell.angle_alpha   90.00
_cell.angle_beta   90.00
_cell.angle_gamma   90.00
#
_symmetry.space_group_name_H-M   'P 1'
#
loop_
_entity.id
_entity.type
_entity.pdbx_description
1 polymer ?
#
loop_
_entity_poly.entity_id
_entity_poly.type
_entity_poly.pdbx_seq_one_letter_code
_entity_poly.pdbx_strand_id
1 'polypeptide(L)'
;MYDGRIVAERYATGFEPIMPLLGWSMAKTATNALVGLRVQDGKLALAARALLPEWHDSRREITLDQLLHMTSGLAFSEDYEAADTSDVEKMLYLKGDMSAYAAEKPLEHTPGTYWSYSSGTTNIIARVLRQSFADEQEYLRFPRERLFEPIGMHSAVLEPDAAGIFVGSSYLYATARDWARLGLLYLRNGLWQGRRLLPEDWVADSLKPVREAPNERYGAQTWLKLDEGADSSSPNLGKPSLPGDAYYMLGHDGQIVAVVPSRDLVIVRLGLTRDNAWDPALDLAPSCRFLRRAHNVWIHVMSYYQEGGGGWSNGRTQINR
;
A
#
# COMPACT_ATOMS: atom_id res chain seq x y z
N MET A 1 11.32 1.54 11.79
CA MET A 1 11.20 2.14 13.15
C MET A 1 10.98 1.02 14.16
N TYR A 2 11.49 1.17 15.33
CA TYR A 2 11.32 0.25 16.47
C TYR A 2 10.89 1.05 17.68
N ASP A 3 9.90 0.59 18.41
CA ASP A 3 9.31 1.35 19.53
C ASP A 3 9.07 2.83 19.17
N GLY A 4 8.56 3.08 17.97
CA GLY A 4 8.28 4.41 17.45
C GLY A 4 9.50 5.29 17.10
N ARG A 5 10.72 4.75 17.16
CA ARG A 5 11.96 5.49 16.88
C ARG A 5 12.64 5.01 15.62
N ILE A 6 13.22 5.92 14.84
CA ILE A 6 14.13 5.58 13.75
C ILE A 6 15.44 5.12 14.37
N VAL A 7 15.86 3.90 14.06
CA VAL A 7 17.05 3.30 14.67
C VAL A 7 18.16 3.07 13.67
N ALA A 8 17.84 2.99 12.39
CA ALA A 8 18.80 3.03 11.31
C ALA A 8 18.12 3.50 10.02
N GLU A 9 18.88 4.16 9.18
CA GLU A 9 18.50 4.53 7.82
C GLU A 9 19.74 4.58 6.93
N ARG A 10 19.58 4.22 5.66
CA ARG A 10 20.62 4.28 4.67
C ARG A 10 20.04 4.76 3.35
N TYR A 11 20.73 5.64 2.68
CA TYR A 11 20.36 6.18 1.38
C TYR A 11 21.50 5.89 0.39
N ALA A 12 21.14 5.53 -0.84
CA ALA A 12 22.11 5.39 -1.91
C ALA A 12 22.63 6.77 -2.36
N THR A 13 23.75 6.78 -3.06
CA THR A 13 24.31 8.01 -3.61
C THR A 13 23.28 8.75 -4.46
N GLY A 14 23.10 10.04 -4.22
CA GLY A 14 22.12 10.88 -4.91
C GLY A 14 20.74 10.89 -4.26
N PHE A 15 20.51 10.13 -3.18
CA PHE A 15 19.25 10.15 -2.42
C PHE A 15 19.46 10.69 -1.01
N GLU A 16 18.48 11.46 -0.54
CA GLU A 16 18.51 12.10 0.77
C GLU A 16 17.25 11.78 1.59
N PRO A 17 17.32 11.86 2.93
CA PRO A 17 16.18 11.59 3.82
C PRO A 17 14.95 12.45 3.58
N ILE A 18 15.12 13.61 2.94
CA ILE A 18 14.07 14.60 2.68
C ILE A 18 13.40 14.40 1.31
N MET A 19 13.91 13.50 0.47
CA MET A 19 13.35 13.28 -0.87
C MET A 19 12.07 12.45 -0.80
N PRO A 20 10.91 13.00 -1.22
CA PRO A 20 9.70 12.20 -1.37
C PRO A 20 9.83 11.33 -2.63
N LEU A 21 9.54 10.05 -2.49
CA LEU A 21 9.54 9.08 -3.58
C LEU A 21 8.16 8.51 -3.77
N LEU A 22 7.85 8.13 -5.01
CA LEU A 22 6.58 7.53 -5.37
C LEU A 22 6.42 6.17 -4.69
N GLY A 23 5.34 6.01 -3.95
CA GLY A 23 5.04 4.76 -3.24
C GLY A 23 4.31 3.72 -4.06
N TRP A 24 3.82 4.11 -5.26
CA TRP A 24 2.96 3.25 -6.08
C TRP A 24 1.81 2.67 -5.26
N SER A 25 1.56 1.38 -5.37
CA SER A 25 0.42 0.73 -4.72
C SER A 25 0.42 0.76 -3.18
N MET A 26 1.50 1.22 -2.53
CA MET A 26 1.45 1.53 -1.10
C MET A 26 0.41 2.64 -0.79
N ALA A 27 0.05 3.47 -1.78
CA ALA A 27 -1.00 4.48 -1.67
C ALA A 27 -2.37 3.87 -1.32
N LYS A 28 -2.63 2.62 -1.71
CA LYS A 28 -3.89 1.92 -1.42
C LYS A 28 -4.17 1.83 0.08
N THR A 29 -3.16 1.57 0.88
CA THR A 29 -3.31 1.51 2.34
C THR A 29 -3.59 2.91 2.94
N ALA A 30 -2.98 3.97 2.37
CA ALA A 30 -3.34 5.34 2.77
C ALA A 30 -4.80 5.67 2.39
N THR A 31 -5.26 5.25 1.21
CA THR A 31 -6.64 5.40 0.78
C THR A 31 -7.61 4.65 1.71
N ASN A 32 -7.25 3.43 2.15
CA ASN A 32 -8.00 2.71 3.19
C ASN A 32 -8.12 3.54 4.48
N ALA A 33 -7.03 4.13 4.95
CA ALA A 33 -7.06 4.99 6.14
C ALA A 33 -7.98 6.21 5.96
N LEU A 34 -7.97 6.86 4.78
CA LEU A 34 -8.84 7.99 4.47
C LEU A 34 -10.32 7.58 4.44
N VAL A 35 -10.64 6.40 3.91
CA VAL A 35 -12.00 5.83 3.99
C VAL A 35 -12.40 5.61 5.45
N GLY A 36 -11.49 5.04 6.26
CA GLY A 36 -11.72 4.82 7.69
C GLY A 36 -12.08 6.10 8.43
N LEU A 37 -11.39 7.20 8.15
CA LEU A 37 -11.72 8.51 8.71
C LEU A 37 -13.13 8.98 8.31
N ARG A 38 -13.53 8.77 7.06
CA ARG A 38 -14.89 9.16 6.61
C ARG A 38 -15.99 8.24 7.15
N VAL A 39 -15.67 6.97 7.39
CA VAL A 39 -16.57 6.05 8.10
C VAL A 39 -16.73 6.51 9.55
N GLN A 40 -15.65 6.90 10.21
CA GLN A 40 -15.69 7.47 11.57
C GLN A 40 -16.51 8.76 11.63
N ASP A 41 -16.46 9.61 10.61
CA ASP A 41 -17.26 10.83 10.49
C ASP A 41 -18.74 10.54 10.17
N GLY A 42 -19.14 9.28 9.97
CA GLY A 42 -20.50 8.87 9.58
C GLY A 42 -20.88 9.30 8.15
N LYS A 43 -19.90 9.55 7.30
CA LYS A 43 -20.10 10.02 5.91
C LYS A 43 -20.00 8.89 4.88
N LEU A 44 -19.42 7.78 5.24
CA LEU A 44 -19.36 6.55 4.45
C LEU A 44 -19.78 5.36 5.30
N ALA A 45 -20.33 4.34 4.64
CA ALA A 45 -20.67 3.07 5.28
C ALA A 45 -20.13 1.91 4.42
N LEU A 46 -19.51 0.92 5.04
CA LEU A 46 -18.92 -0.23 4.33
C LEU A 46 -19.97 -1.02 3.53
N ALA A 47 -21.18 -1.15 4.06
CA ALA A 47 -22.30 -1.83 3.41
C ALA A 47 -23.02 -0.98 2.36
N ALA A 48 -22.59 0.28 2.12
CA ALA A 48 -23.22 1.13 1.12
C ALA A 48 -23.16 0.49 -0.27
N ARG A 49 -24.25 0.61 -1.02
CA ARG A 49 -24.43 0.13 -2.40
C ARG A 49 -24.82 1.30 -3.30
N ALA A 50 -24.98 1.05 -4.59
CA ALA A 50 -25.25 2.09 -5.59
C ALA A 50 -24.24 3.24 -5.47
N LEU A 51 -22.97 2.87 -5.36
CA LEU A 51 -21.85 3.78 -5.05
C LEU A 51 -21.62 4.83 -6.15
N LEU A 52 -21.92 4.48 -7.39
CA LEU A 52 -21.77 5.37 -8.53
C LEU A 52 -23.11 5.57 -9.25
N PRO A 53 -23.48 6.81 -9.59
CA PRO A 53 -24.79 7.13 -10.18
C PRO A 53 -25.01 6.48 -11.54
N GLU A 54 -23.96 6.21 -12.31
CA GLU A 54 -24.02 5.57 -13.61
C GLU A 54 -24.18 4.04 -13.57
N TRP A 55 -24.05 3.42 -12.42
CA TRP A 55 -24.25 1.97 -12.29
C TRP A 55 -25.74 1.64 -12.16
N HIS A 56 -26.36 1.32 -13.29
CA HIS A 56 -27.81 0.97 -13.36
C HIS A 56 -28.06 -0.53 -13.49
N ASP A 57 -26.99 -1.32 -13.70
CA ASP A 57 -26.98 -2.77 -13.79
C ASP A 57 -26.55 -3.45 -12.46
N SER A 58 -26.14 -4.70 -12.52
CA SER A 58 -25.71 -5.48 -11.33
C SER A 58 -24.51 -4.87 -10.58
N ARG A 59 -23.75 -3.95 -11.19
CA ARG A 59 -22.66 -3.24 -10.50
C ARG A 59 -23.18 -2.36 -9.35
N ARG A 60 -24.44 -1.96 -9.37
CA ARG A 60 -25.07 -1.23 -8.24
C ARG A 60 -25.08 -2.04 -6.93
N GLU A 61 -24.92 -3.36 -7.00
CA GLU A 61 -24.88 -4.24 -5.83
C GLU A 61 -23.49 -4.30 -5.18
N ILE A 62 -22.47 -3.79 -5.85
CA ILE A 62 -21.11 -3.70 -5.30
C ILE A 62 -21.12 -2.80 -4.07
N THR A 63 -20.60 -3.30 -2.95
CA THR A 63 -20.45 -2.53 -1.71
C THR A 63 -19.07 -1.88 -1.62
N LEU A 64 -18.95 -0.84 -0.78
CA LEU A 64 -17.66 -0.22 -0.47
C LEU A 64 -16.70 -1.24 0.19
N ASP A 65 -17.23 -2.13 1.03
CA ASP A 65 -16.46 -3.24 1.62
C ASP A 65 -15.84 -4.14 0.56
N GLN A 66 -16.63 -4.56 -0.43
CA GLN A 66 -16.14 -5.39 -1.53
C GLN A 66 -15.10 -4.70 -2.39
N LEU A 67 -15.21 -3.38 -2.59
CA LEU A 67 -14.15 -2.61 -3.26
C LEU A 67 -12.87 -2.61 -2.43
N LEU A 68 -12.94 -2.36 -1.12
CA LEU A 68 -11.78 -2.38 -0.22
C LEU A 68 -11.08 -3.74 -0.22
N HIS A 69 -11.83 -4.82 -0.29
CA HIS A 69 -11.33 -6.19 -0.27
C HIS A 69 -10.99 -6.74 -1.67
N MET A 70 -11.03 -5.92 -2.74
CA MET A 70 -10.72 -6.35 -4.12
C MET A 70 -11.62 -7.48 -4.64
N THR A 71 -12.88 -7.52 -4.20
CA THR A 71 -13.88 -8.50 -4.61
C THR A 71 -15.04 -7.88 -5.36
N SER A 72 -14.80 -6.81 -6.11
CA SER A 72 -15.83 -6.09 -6.87
C SER A 72 -16.43 -6.94 -8.00
N GLY A 73 -15.67 -7.86 -8.57
CA GLY A 73 -16.06 -8.63 -9.75
C GLY A 73 -15.93 -7.89 -11.07
N LEU A 74 -15.40 -6.65 -11.09
CA LEU A 74 -15.14 -5.90 -12.30
C LEU A 74 -13.98 -6.49 -13.10
N ALA A 75 -14.11 -6.57 -14.41
CA ALA A 75 -13.04 -6.96 -15.31
C ALA A 75 -12.00 -5.83 -15.43
N PHE A 76 -10.82 -6.03 -14.86
CA PHE A 76 -9.73 -5.07 -14.91
C PHE A 76 -8.38 -5.78 -14.94
N SER A 77 -7.56 -5.52 -15.95
CA SER A 77 -6.22 -6.09 -16.06
C SER A 77 -5.20 -5.24 -15.32
N GLU A 78 -4.54 -5.84 -14.33
CA GLU A 78 -3.40 -5.25 -13.59
C GLU A 78 -2.05 -5.77 -14.08
N ASP A 79 -1.98 -6.41 -15.24
CA ASP A 79 -0.80 -7.06 -15.78
C ASP A 79 0.10 -6.03 -16.49
N TYR A 80 1.24 -5.70 -15.88
CA TYR A 80 2.25 -4.80 -16.45
C TYR A 80 3.18 -5.48 -17.47
N GLU A 81 3.11 -6.81 -17.62
CA GLU A 81 3.94 -7.59 -18.54
C GLU A 81 3.14 -8.07 -19.76
N ALA A 82 1.89 -7.66 -19.88
CA ALA A 82 1.04 -8.01 -21.01
C ALA A 82 1.64 -7.54 -22.34
N ALA A 83 1.50 -8.35 -23.39
CA ALA A 83 1.97 -8.00 -24.74
C ALA A 83 1.30 -6.74 -25.30
N ASP A 84 0.07 -6.48 -24.89
CA ASP A 84 -0.67 -5.24 -25.16
C ASP A 84 -0.80 -4.42 -23.86
N THR A 85 -0.92 -3.09 -24.02
CA THR A 85 -1.12 -2.18 -22.88
C THR A 85 -2.31 -2.62 -22.02
N SER A 86 -2.06 -2.93 -20.75
CA SER A 86 -3.07 -3.37 -19.79
C SER A 86 -4.01 -2.25 -19.36
N ASP A 87 -5.07 -2.60 -18.60
CA ASP A 87 -6.00 -1.58 -18.09
C ASP A 87 -5.33 -0.61 -17.12
N VAL A 88 -4.44 -1.11 -16.25
CA VAL A 88 -3.74 -0.26 -15.29
C VAL A 88 -2.84 0.76 -16.00
N GLU A 89 -2.12 0.37 -17.05
CA GLU A 89 -1.28 1.29 -17.82
C GLU A 89 -2.11 2.31 -18.60
N LYS A 90 -3.18 1.84 -19.29
CA LYS A 90 -4.14 2.74 -19.96
C LYS A 90 -4.73 3.74 -18.99
N MET A 91 -5.15 3.29 -17.83
CA MET A 91 -5.75 4.14 -16.81
C MET A 91 -4.75 5.18 -16.29
N LEU A 92 -3.56 4.75 -15.86
CA LEU A 92 -2.59 5.64 -15.21
C LEU A 92 -1.93 6.62 -16.17
N TYR A 93 -1.75 6.25 -17.45
CA TYR A 93 -0.95 7.06 -18.38
C TYR A 93 -1.76 7.71 -19.51
N LEU A 94 -2.97 7.23 -19.79
CA LEU A 94 -3.74 7.68 -20.97
C LEU A 94 -5.12 8.23 -20.62
N LYS A 95 -5.54 8.21 -19.33
CA LYS A 95 -6.89 8.67 -18.94
C LYS A 95 -6.83 9.86 -17.99
N GLY A 96 -7.60 10.90 -18.32
CA GLY A 96 -7.75 12.09 -17.46
C GLY A 96 -8.70 11.87 -16.28
N ASP A 97 -9.71 10.98 -16.42
CA ASP A 97 -10.55 10.49 -15.33
C ASP A 97 -10.31 8.99 -15.18
N MET A 98 -9.43 8.64 -14.24
CA MET A 98 -9.02 7.27 -14.01
C MET A 98 -10.13 6.45 -13.38
N SER A 99 -10.89 7.07 -12.51
CA SER A 99 -12.01 6.42 -11.82
C SER A 99 -13.17 6.10 -12.76
N ALA A 100 -13.49 6.98 -13.69
CA ALA A 100 -14.51 6.74 -14.72
C ALA A 100 -14.09 5.58 -15.62
N TYR A 101 -12.84 5.56 -16.09
CA TYR A 101 -12.31 4.44 -16.88
C TYR A 101 -12.48 3.09 -16.17
N ALA A 102 -12.17 3.03 -14.87
CA ALA A 102 -12.33 1.82 -14.09
C ALA A 102 -13.81 1.45 -13.85
N ALA A 103 -14.68 2.45 -13.66
CA ALA A 103 -16.10 2.26 -13.43
C ALA A 103 -16.87 1.79 -14.67
N GLU A 104 -16.33 2.05 -15.88
CA GLU A 104 -16.89 1.57 -17.15
C GLU A 104 -16.67 0.07 -17.38
N LYS A 105 -15.78 -0.57 -16.62
CA LYS A 105 -15.48 -1.99 -16.80
C LYS A 105 -16.73 -2.86 -16.55
N PRO A 106 -16.94 -3.90 -17.37
CA PRO A 106 -18.06 -4.80 -17.19
C PRO A 106 -17.90 -5.62 -15.91
N LEU A 107 -19.01 -6.09 -15.36
CA LEU A 107 -19.05 -7.06 -14.30
C LEU A 107 -18.79 -8.46 -14.89
N GLU A 108 -17.71 -9.11 -14.50
CA GLU A 108 -17.33 -10.44 -14.97
C GLU A 108 -17.66 -11.53 -13.93
N HIS A 109 -17.62 -11.16 -12.65
CA HIS A 109 -17.96 -12.06 -11.55
C HIS A 109 -18.98 -11.43 -10.62
N THR A 110 -19.76 -12.26 -9.94
CA THR A 110 -20.67 -11.78 -8.89
C THR A 110 -19.87 -11.06 -7.79
N PRO A 111 -20.28 -9.85 -7.37
CA PRO A 111 -19.59 -9.13 -6.29
C PRO A 111 -19.44 -9.99 -5.03
N GLY A 112 -18.25 -10.01 -4.45
CA GLY A 112 -17.91 -10.77 -3.25
C GLY A 112 -17.54 -12.23 -3.50
N THR A 113 -17.45 -12.73 -4.75
CA THR A 113 -17.18 -14.13 -5.03
C THR A 113 -15.83 -14.40 -5.70
N TYR A 114 -15.16 -13.35 -6.17
CA TYR A 114 -13.89 -13.46 -6.88
C TYR A 114 -12.97 -12.32 -6.48
N TRP A 115 -11.75 -12.65 -6.09
CA TRP A 115 -10.73 -11.67 -5.77
C TRP A 115 -9.88 -11.37 -7.01
N SER A 116 -9.74 -10.09 -7.31
CA SER A 116 -8.84 -9.59 -8.36
C SER A 116 -8.21 -8.29 -7.91
N TYR A 117 -6.88 -8.30 -7.76
CA TYR A 117 -6.14 -7.08 -7.44
C TYR A 117 -6.32 -6.06 -8.54
N SER A 118 -6.72 -4.83 -8.18
CA SER A 118 -7.08 -3.82 -9.17
C SER A 118 -6.82 -2.39 -8.66
N SER A 119 -5.92 -1.68 -9.34
CA SER A 119 -5.73 -0.24 -9.17
C SER A 119 -6.98 0.54 -9.58
N GLY A 120 -7.73 0.04 -10.57
CA GLY A 120 -9.00 0.61 -10.97
C GLY A 120 -10.03 0.60 -9.85
N THR A 121 -10.16 -0.51 -9.14
CA THR A 121 -11.04 -0.63 -7.96
C THR A 121 -10.68 0.41 -6.89
N THR A 122 -9.40 0.64 -6.62
CA THR A 122 -9.00 1.66 -5.64
C THR A 122 -9.30 3.09 -6.12
N ASN A 123 -9.18 3.38 -7.41
CA ASN A 123 -9.57 4.69 -7.93
C ASN A 123 -11.09 4.90 -7.90
N ILE A 124 -11.90 3.83 -8.01
CA ILE A 124 -13.35 3.90 -7.73
C ILE A 124 -13.58 4.25 -6.25
N ILE A 125 -12.84 3.64 -5.31
CA ILE A 125 -12.90 4.01 -3.88
C ILE A 125 -12.57 5.49 -3.69
N ALA A 126 -11.54 6.01 -4.36
CA ALA A 126 -11.17 7.43 -4.28
C ALA A 126 -12.28 8.34 -4.81
N ARG A 127 -13.02 7.93 -5.84
CA ARG A 127 -14.19 8.65 -6.32
C ARG A 127 -15.36 8.61 -5.33
N VAL A 128 -15.64 7.46 -4.72
CA VAL A 128 -16.64 7.33 -3.65
C VAL A 128 -16.27 8.23 -2.47
N LEU A 129 -14.99 8.27 -2.11
CA LEU A 129 -14.47 9.20 -1.11
C LEU A 129 -14.73 10.65 -1.52
N ARG A 130 -14.43 11.06 -2.77
CA ARG A 130 -14.71 12.40 -3.29
C ARG A 130 -16.19 12.77 -3.18
N GLN A 131 -17.09 11.86 -3.53
CA GLN A 131 -18.53 12.07 -3.46
C GLN A 131 -19.06 12.29 -2.04
N SER A 132 -18.31 11.88 -1.01
CA SER A 132 -18.68 12.11 0.38
C SER A 132 -18.46 13.55 0.85
N PHE A 133 -17.94 14.43 0.00
CA PHE A 133 -17.70 15.85 0.26
C PHE A 133 -18.57 16.72 -0.65
N ALA A 134 -19.18 17.74 -0.05
CA ALA A 134 -19.92 18.74 -0.80
C ALA A 134 -19.00 19.78 -1.47
N ASP A 135 -17.85 20.05 -0.85
CA ASP A 135 -16.87 21.03 -1.29
C ASP A 135 -15.58 20.37 -1.77
N GLU A 136 -15.11 20.79 -2.95
CA GLU A 136 -13.89 20.24 -3.56
C GLU A 136 -12.63 20.61 -2.76
N GLN A 137 -12.57 21.82 -2.24
CA GLN A 137 -11.42 22.28 -1.47
C GLN A 137 -11.32 21.56 -0.12
N GLU A 138 -12.45 21.21 0.49
CA GLU A 138 -12.48 20.35 1.68
C GLU A 138 -11.90 18.97 1.34
N TYR A 139 -12.32 18.38 0.22
CA TYR A 139 -11.79 17.09 -0.24
C TYR A 139 -10.28 17.14 -0.49
N LEU A 140 -9.79 18.15 -1.20
CA LEU A 140 -8.37 18.27 -1.53
C LEU A 140 -7.49 18.49 -0.28
N ARG A 141 -7.99 19.16 0.75
CA ARG A 141 -7.27 19.34 2.02
C ARG A 141 -7.38 18.12 2.94
N PHE A 142 -8.41 17.30 2.79
CA PHE A 142 -8.74 16.24 3.74
C PHE A 142 -7.60 15.25 4.04
N PRO A 143 -6.85 14.70 3.05
CA PRO A 143 -5.73 13.80 3.34
C PRO A 143 -4.67 14.46 4.21
N ARG A 144 -4.34 15.72 3.91
CA ARG A 144 -3.34 16.47 4.65
C ARG A 144 -3.80 16.75 6.08
N GLU A 145 -4.97 17.36 6.24
CA GLU A 145 -5.48 17.81 7.55
C GLU A 145 -5.84 16.65 8.48
N ARG A 146 -6.37 15.55 7.92
CA ARG A 146 -6.94 14.48 8.74
C ARG A 146 -6.03 13.25 8.90
N LEU A 147 -5.06 13.04 8.00
CA LEU A 147 -4.16 11.90 8.06
C LEU A 147 -2.70 12.33 8.14
N PHE A 148 -2.20 13.06 7.14
CA PHE A 148 -0.76 13.26 6.99
C PHE A 148 -0.17 14.17 8.07
N GLU A 149 -0.71 15.35 8.30
CA GLU A 149 -0.21 16.25 9.34
C GLU A 149 -0.36 15.68 10.76
N PRO A 150 -1.50 15.09 11.14
CA PRO A 150 -1.64 14.48 12.47
C PRO A 150 -0.57 13.45 12.81
N ILE A 151 -0.05 12.71 11.82
CA ILE A 151 1.01 11.72 12.03
C ILE A 151 2.41 12.23 11.64
N GLY A 152 2.53 13.50 11.24
CA GLY A 152 3.80 14.12 10.89
C GLY A 152 4.35 13.73 9.52
N MET A 153 3.52 13.29 8.58
CA MET A 153 3.89 13.02 7.18
C MET A 153 3.93 14.32 6.36
N HIS A 154 4.86 15.21 6.68
CA HIS A 154 4.89 16.55 6.10
C HIS A 154 5.27 16.57 4.61
N SER A 155 6.00 15.57 4.14
CA SER A 155 6.40 15.44 2.73
C SER A 155 5.35 14.78 1.85
N ALA A 156 4.28 14.22 2.44
CA ALA A 156 3.28 13.46 1.69
C ALA A 156 2.52 14.34 0.69
N VAL A 157 2.47 13.89 -0.56
CA VAL A 157 1.68 14.50 -1.64
C VAL A 157 0.87 13.39 -2.30
N LEU A 158 -0.44 13.47 -2.19
CA LEU A 158 -1.36 12.60 -2.91
C LEU A 158 -1.93 13.38 -4.09
N GLU A 159 -1.58 12.97 -5.30
CA GLU A 159 -1.95 13.70 -6.51
C GLU A 159 -3.35 13.34 -6.99
N PRO A 160 -4.16 14.33 -7.40
CA PRO A 160 -5.39 14.08 -8.12
C PRO A 160 -5.11 13.87 -9.62
N ASP A 161 -6.03 13.19 -10.31
CA ASP A 161 -6.09 13.14 -11.76
C ASP A 161 -6.69 14.44 -12.36
N ALA A 162 -6.85 14.49 -13.68
CA ALA A 162 -7.40 15.66 -14.36
C ALA A 162 -8.90 15.91 -14.05
N ALA A 163 -9.61 14.93 -13.50
CA ALA A 163 -10.98 15.07 -12.99
C ALA A 163 -11.04 15.58 -11.54
N GLY A 164 -9.88 15.84 -10.90
CA GLY A 164 -9.79 16.30 -9.52
C GLY A 164 -9.99 15.18 -8.48
N ILE A 165 -9.90 13.91 -8.88
CA ILE A 165 -10.03 12.75 -7.99
C ILE A 165 -8.64 12.22 -7.68
N PHE A 166 -8.31 12.02 -6.38
CA PHE A 166 -7.03 11.47 -6.00
C PHE A 166 -6.75 10.11 -6.66
N VAL A 167 -5.55 9.96 -7.23
CA VAL A 167 -5.07 8.68 -7.75
C VAL A 167 -4.67 7.80 -6.58
N GLY A 168 -5.68 7.39 -5.81
CA GLY A 168 -5.53 6.68 -4.54
C GLY A 168 -4.89 5.31 -4.66
N SER A 169 -4.82 4.77 -5.88
CA SER A 169 -4.16 3.50 -6.17
C SER A 169 -2.64 3.62 -6.20
N SER A 170 -2.07 4.82 -6.51
CA SER A 170 -0.68 4.88 -6.98
C SER A 170 0.07 6.17 -6.65
N TYR A 171 -0.53 7.36 -6.77
CA TYR A 171 0.23 8.61 -6.83
C TYR A 171 0.36 9.30 -5.46
N LEU A 172 0.83 8.56 -4.47
CA LEU A 172 1.27 9.10 -3.18
C LEU A 172 2.79 9.12 -3.12
N TYR A 173 3.35 10.32 -3.02
CA TYR A 173 4.77 10.58 -2.81
C TYR A 173 5.00 10.89 -1.33
N ALA A 174 6.02 10.31 -0.74
CA ALA A 174 6.45 10.64 0.61
C ALA A 174 7.90 10.19 0.85
N THR A 175 8.56 10.80 1.84
CA THR A 175 9.87 10.33 2.29
C THR A 175 9.75 8.96 2.94
N ALA A 176 10.85 8.21 2.99
CA ALA A 176 10.88 6.92 3.70
C ALA A 176 10.48 7.05 5.17
N ARG A 177 10.84 8.17 5.81
CA ARG A 177 10.44 8.47 7.19
C ARG A 177 8.92 8.65 7.31
N ASP A 178 8.29 9.26 6.33
CA ASP A 178 6.84 9.48 6.33
C ASP A 178 6.09 8.17 6.05
N TRP A 179 6.56 7.35 5.11
CA TRP A 179 6.02 6.00 4.94
C TRP A 179 6.13 5.15 6.21
N ALA A 180 7.24 5.29 6.96
CA ALA A 180 7.39 4.61 8.24
C ALA A 180 6.38 5.09 9.29
N ARG A 181 5.97 6.38 9.27
CA ARG A 181 4.91 6.91 10.15
C ARG A 181 3.54 6.32 9.83
N LEU A 182 3.22 6.15 8.55
CA LEU A 182 1.99 5.44 8.15
C LEU A 182 2.02 3.99 8.64
N GLY A 183 3.13 3.28 8.45
CA GLY A 183 3.32 1.94 8.99
C GLY A 183 3.17 1.89 10.51
N LEU A 184 3.71 2.89 11.23
CA LEU A 184 3.58 2.98 12.68
C LEU A 184 2.13 3.23 13.13
N LEU A 185 1.35 4.03 12.39
CA LEU A 185 -0.08 4.21 12.67
C LEU A 185 -0.83 2.88 12.60
N TYR A 186 -0.55 2.06 11.60
CA TYR A 186 -1.12 0.72 11.47
C TYR A 186 -0.61 -0.23 12.55
N LEU A 187 0.68 -0.23 12.85
CA LEU A 187 1.28 -1.00 13.95
C LEU A 187 0.60 -0.69 15.30
N ARG A 188 0.20 0.54 15.53
CA ARG A 188 -0.48 1.03 16.75
C ARG A 188 -2.02 0.96 16.64
N ASN A 189 -2.54 0.17 15.73
CA ASN A 189 -3.99 -0.01 15.54
C ASN A 189 -4.76 1.33 15.46
N GLY A 190 -4.24 2.27 14.66
CA GLY A 190 -4.87 3.58 14.45
C GLY A 190 -4.69 4.59 15.60
N LEU A 191 -3.87 4.25 16.60
CA LEU A 191 -3.50 5.18 17.68
C LEU A 191 -2.23 5.96 17.33
N TRP A 192 -2.24 7.26 17.56
CA TRP A 192 -1.08 8.12 17.38
C TRP A 192 -0.90 9.04 18.58
N GLN A 193 0.23 8.91 19.28
CA GLN A 193 0.55 9.69 20.49
C GLN A 193 -0.60 9.71 21.51
N GLY A 194 -1.23 8.56 21.75
CA GLY A 194 -2.37 8.41 22.67
C GLY A 194 -3.72 8.87 22.13
N ARG A 195 -3.77 9.46 20.93
CA ARG A 195 -5.00 9.88 20.27
C ARG A 195 -5.44 8.85 19.23
N ARG A 196 -6.71 8.48 19.23
CA ARG A 196 -7.30 7.62 18.20
C ARG A 196 -7.55 8.44 16.94
N LEU A 197 -6.87 8.07 15.85
CA LEU A 197 -7.06 8.66 14.53
C LEU A 197 -7.97 7.80 13.67
N LEU A 198 -7.73 6.50 13.56
CA LEU A 198 -8.60 5.59 12.81
C LEU A 198 -9.66 4.98 13.75
N PRO A 199 -10.82 4.58 13.23
CA PRO A 199 -11.84 3.89 14.01
C PRO A 199 -11.24 2.73 14.84
N GLU A 200 -11.86 2.43 15.97
CA GLU A 200 -11.53 1.21 16.71
C GLU A 200 -11.72 0.01 15.79
N ASP A 201 -10.82 -0.94 15.87
CA ASP A 201 -10.79 -2.14 15.03
C ASP A 201 -10.59 -1.94 13.53
N TRP A 202 -10.51 -0.70 13.02
CA TRP A 202 -10.33 -0.45 11.58
C TRP A 202 -9.13 -1.19 10.99
N VAL A 203 -7.99 -1.12 11.67
CA VAL A 203 -6.78 -1.82 11.22
C VAL A 203 -6.95 -3.33 11.37
N ALA A 204 -7.50 -3.80 12.49
CA ALA A 204 -7.76 -5.21 12.71
C ALA A 204 -8.71 -5.80 11.66
N ASP A 205 -9.76 -5.06 11.31
CA ASP A 205 -10.69 -5.43 10.24
C ASP A 205 -10.03 -5.41 8.86
N SER A 206 -9.17 -4.42 8.60
CA SER A 206 -8.40 -4.34 7.35
C SER A 206 -7.40 -5.49 7.18
N LEU A 207 -7.00 -6.13 8.28
CA LEU A 207 -6.07 -7.28 8.27
C LEU A 207 -6.81 -8.63 8.29
N LYS A 208 -8.13 -8.67 8.21
CA LYS A 208 -8.87 -9.92 8.04
C LYS A 208 -8.61 -10.49 6.65
N PRO A 209 -8.20 -11.77 6.55
CA PRO A 209 -7.93 -12.37 5.25
C PRO A 209 -9.17 -12.44 4.36
N VAL A 210 -9.02 -12.07 3.10
CA VAL A 210 -10.02 -12.30 2.06
C VAL A 210 -9.92 -13.75 1.62
N ARG A 211 -10.98 -14.52 1.85
CA ARG A 211 -11.01 -15.96 1.56
C ARG A 211 -10.79 -16.25 0.07
N GLU A 212 -11.31 -15.40 -0.79
CA GLU A 212 -11.24 -15.50 -2.25
C GLU A 212 -9.84 -15.17 -2.78
N ALA A 213 -8.98 -14.51 -1.98
CA ALA A 213 -7.60 -14.21 -2.37
C ALA A 213 -6.73 -15.47 -2.29
N PRO A 214 -5.86 -15.72 -3.27
CA PRO A 214 -4.93 -16.85 -3.24
C PRO A 214 -4.13 -16.88 -1.93
N ASN A 215 -4.13 -18.04 -1.24
CA ASN A 215 -3.46 -18.23 0.05
C ASN A 215 -3.90 -17.22 1.14
N GLU A 216 -5.07 -16.60 1.00
CA GLU A 216 -5.55 -15.57 1.95
C GLU A 216 -4.54 -14.45 2.17
N ARG A 217 -3.86 -14.04 1.11
CA ARG A 217 -2.72 -13.11 1.18
C ARG A 217 -3.09 -11.64 1.23
N TYR A 218 -4.38 -11.31 1.20
CA TYR A 218 -4.87 -9.93 1.10
C TYR A 218 -5.98 -9.65 2.10
N GLY A 219 -6.02 -8.44 2.61
CA GLY A 219 -7.10 -7.88 3.43
C GLY A 219 -7.76 -6.69 2.74
N ALA A 220 -8.13 -5.65 3.48
CA ALA A 220 -8.66 -4.42 2.89
C ALA A 220 -7.50 -3.48 2.51
N GLN A 221 -7.15 -3.42 1.23
CA GLN A 221 -6.09 -2.57 0.67
C GLN A 221 -4.70 -2.80 1.32
N THR A 222 -4.48 -4.01 1.85
CA THR A 222 -3.26 -4.37 2.60
C THR A 222 -2.89 -5.82 2.31
N TRP A 223 -1.60 -6.08 2.08
CA TRP A 223 -1.08 -7.42 1.87
C TRP A 223 -0.75 -8.09 3.20
N LEU A 224 -1.15 -9.34 3.36
CA LEU A 224 -0.93 -10.13 4.57
C LEU A 224 0.22 -11.13 4.42
N LYS A 225 0.59 -11.44 3.19
CA LYS A 225 1.69 -12.35 2.86
C LYS A 225 2.46 -11.81 1.66
N LEU A 226 3.75 -12.04 1.64
CA LEU A 226 4.58 -11.82 0.45
C LEU A 226 4.41 -13.01 -0.49
N ASP A 227 4.48 -12.78 -1.81
CA ASP A 227 4.59 -13.86 -2.76
C ASP A 227 5.88 -14.65 -2.46
N GLU A 228 5.73 -15.93 -2.26
CA GLU A 228 6.85 -16.85 -2.39
C GLU A 228 7.17 -16.86 -3.88
N GLY A 229 8.35 -16.30 -4.25
CA GLY A 229 8.73 -16.03 -5.65
C GLY A 229 8.29 -17.11 -6.61
N ALA A 230 7.99 -16.73 -7.85
CA ALA A 230 7.32 -17.54 -8.88
C ALA A 230 7.95 -18.92 -9.20
N ASP A 231 9.09 -19.23 -8.62
CA ASP A 231 9.71 -20.57 -8.66
C ASP A 231 9.32 -21.38 -7.41
N SER A 232 8.08 -21.89 -7.44
CA SER A 232 7.54 -22.83 -6.43
C SER A 232 8.23 -24.22 -6.46
N SER A 233 9.23 -24.43 -7.32
CA SER A 233 9.97 -25.69 -7.42
C SER A 233 11.07 -25.85 -6.36
N SER A 234 11.43 -24.78 -5.64
CA SER A 234 12.36 -24.88 -4.50
C SER A 234 11.59 -24.75 -3.20
N PRO A 235 11.50 -25.82 -2.40
CA PRO A 235 10.95 -25.69 -1.05
C PRO A 235 11.82 -24.70 -0.26
N ASN A 236 11.21 -23.64 0.26
CA ASN A 236 11.86 -22.62 1.09
C ASN A 236 12.34 -23.14 2.46
N LEU A 237 12.79 -24.39 2.50
CA LEU A 237 13.36 -25.04 3.67
C LEU A 237 14.63 -24.29 4.08
N GLY A 238 14.50 -23.45 5.09
CA GLY A 238 15.63 -22.74 5.70
C GLY A 238 15.87 -21.31 5.23
N LYS A 239 15.07 -20.75 4.30
CA LYS A 239 15.17 -19.30 4.00
C LYS A 239 14.71 -18.47 5.20
N PRO A 240 15.39 -17.37 5.54
CA PRO A 240 14.93 -16.46 6.56
C PRO A 240 13.61 -15.82 6.12
N SER A 241 12.57 -15.95 6.93
CA SER A 241 11.28 -15.32 6.70
C SER A 241 11.00 -14.26 7.77
N LEU A 242 10.14 -13.30 7.43
CA LEU A 242 9.57 -12.39 8.42
C LEU A 242 8.63 -13.19 9.36
N PRO A 243 8.38 -12.70 10.59
CA PRO A 243 7.37 -13.29 11.47
C PRO A 243 6.02 -13.42 10.79
N GLY A 244 5.27 -14.47 11.13
CA GLY A 244 4.00 -14.80 10.48
C GLY A 244 2.86 -13.83 10.73
N ASP A 245 3.04 -12.86 11.62
CA ASP A 245 2.12 -11.75 11.89
C ASP A 245 2.47 -10.46 11.11
N ALA A 246 3.50 -10.52 10.24
CA ALA A 246 3.88 -9.40 9.39
C ALA A 246 2.82 -9.15 8.31
N TYR A 247 2.59 -7.86 8.01
CA TYR A 247 1.75 -7.42 6.91
C TYR A 247 2.41 -6.24 6.18
N TYR A 248 1.90 -5.91 4.98
CA TYR A 248 2.69 -5.12 4.06
C TYR A 248 1.84 -4.11 3.27
N MET A 249 2.46 -2.96 3.00
CA MET A 249 2.09 -2.08 1.91
C MET A 249 3.10 -2.35 0.79
N LEU A 250 2.64 -2.87 -0.34
CA LEU A 250 3.51 -3.18 -1.48
C LEU A 250 3.27 -2.21 -2.62
N GLY A 251 4.32 -1.75 -3.25
CA GLY A 251 4.29 -0.90 -4.44
C GLY A 251 5.11 -1.48 -5.58
N HIS A 252 4.77 -1.08 -6.80
CA HIS A 252 5.46 -1.50 -8.01
C HIS A 252 6.97 -1.28 -7.90
N ASP A 253 7.76 -2.13 -8.55
CA ASP A 253 9.22 -2.09 -8.56
C ASP A 253 9.89 -2.16 -7.16
N GLY A 254 9.25 -2.88 -6.22
CA GLY A 254 9.85 -3.20 -4.93
C GLY A 254 9.73 -2.14 -3.85
N GLN A 255 8.77 -1.21 -3.96
CA GLN A 255 8.43 -0.35 -2.84
C GLN A 255 7.76 -1.18 -1.75
N ILE A 256 8.16 -1.01 -0.50
CA ILE A 256 7.54 -1.77 0.61
C ILE A 256 7.59 -0.99 1.93
N VAL A 257 6.48 -1.09 2.67
CA VAL A 257 6.44 -0.91 4.12
C VAL A 257 6.05 -2.25 4.72
N ALA A 258 6.94 -2.86 5.48
CA ALA A 258 6.65 -4.07 6.24
C ALA A 258 6.39 -3.68 7.70
N VAL A 259 5.26 -4.13 8.25
CA VAL A 259 4.87 -3.94 9.64
C VAL A 259 4.90 -5.29 10.33
N VAL A 260 5.65 -5.39 11.43
CA VAL A 260 5.88 -6.64 12.16
C VAL A 260 5.46 -6.48 13.63
N PRO A 261 4.19 -6.76 13.98
CA PRO A 261 3.65 -6.49 15.32
C PRO A 261 4.42 -7.20 16.44
N SER A 262 4.74 -8.49 16.29
CA SER A 262 5.48 -9.26 17.30
C SER A 262 6.90 -8.74 17.58
N ARG A 263 7.37 -7.76 16.79
CA ARG A 263 8.68 -7.12 16.93
C ARG A 263 8.60 -5.63 17.20
N ASP A 264 7.39 -5.06 17.27
CA ASP A 264 7.19 -3.61 17.35
C ASP A 264 7.98 -2.84 16.27
N LEU A 265 7.98 -3.37 15.05
CA LEU A 265 8.92 -2.99 14.00
C LEU A 265 8.18 -2.54 12.73
N VAL A 266 8.66 -1.46 12.15
CA VAL A 266 8.32 -1.03 10.79
C VAL A 266 9.60 -0.92 9.97
N ILE A 267 9.62 -1.58 8.81
CA ILE A 267 10.71 -1.52 7.84
C ILE A 267 10.18 -0.84 6.57
N VAL A 268 10.94 0.10 6.01
CA VAL A 268 10.61 0.76 4.76
C VAL A 268 11.75 0.54 3.78
N ARG A 269 11.41 0.15 2.55
CA ARG A 269 12.30 0.20 1.41
C ARG A 269 11.62 0.98 0.30
N LEU A 270 12.33 1.96 -0.21
CA LEU A 270 11.97 2.68 -1.44
C LEU A 270 13.10 2.50 -2.43
N GLY A 271 12.77 2.24 -3.69
CA GLY A 271 13.77 2.07 -4.74
C GLY A 271 13.19 1.36 -5.96
N LEU A 272 13.83 1.53 -7.09
CA LEU A 272 13.44 0.92 -8.35
C LEU A 272 14.20 -0.40 -8.52
N THR A 273 13.51 -1.51 -8.44
CA THR A 273 14.09 -2.84 -8.72
C THR A 273 13.16 -3.60 -9.65
N ARG A 274 13.56 -3.68 -10.91
CA ARG A 274 12.82 -4.36 -11.97
C ARG A 274 13.06 -5.88 -11.95
N ASP A 275 12.22 -6.60 -12.68
CA ASP A 275 12.40 -8.00 -13.03
C ASP A 275 12.53 -8.93 -11.82
N ASN A 276 11.80 -8.64 -10.72
CA ASN A 276 11.85 -9.44 -9.48
C ASN A 276 13.28 -9.72 -8.97
N ALA A 277 14.25 -8.85 -9.30
CA ALA A 277 15.64 -8.98 -8.87
C ALA A 277 15.84 -8.79 -7.36
N TRP A 278 14.77 -8.58 -6.60
CA TRP A 278 14.77 -8.39 -5.16
C TRP A 278 13.81 -9.35 -4.48
N ASP A 279 14.31 -10.08 -3.46
CA ASP A 279 13.51 -10.98 -2.64
C ASP A 279 13.25 -10.32 -1.27
N PRO A 280 12.04 -9.77 -1.04
CA PRO A 280 11.73 -9.09 0.21
C PRO A 280 11.84 -10.00 1.43
N ALA A 281 11.58 -11.29 1.30
CA ALA A 281 11.70 -12.24 2.41
C ALA A 281 13.16 -12.43 2.83
N LEU A 282 14.09 -12.47 1.87
CA LEU A 282 15.52 -12.60 2.13
C LEU A 282 16.14 -11.30 2.65
N ASP A 283 15.80 -10.18 2.04
CA ASP A 283 16.45 -8.90 2.31
C ASP A 283 15.95 -8.25 3.61
N LEU A 284 14.66 -8.42 3.96
CA LEU A 284 14.09 -7.86 5.18
C LEU A 284 14.26 -8.76 6.42
N ALA A 285 14.36 -10.07 6.25
CA ALA A 285 14.47 -11.01 7.37
C ALA A 285 15.69 -10.78 8.29
N PRO A 286 16.89 -10.40 7.79
CA PRO A 286 18.01 -10.04 8.66
C PRO A 286 17.67 -8.92 9.64
N SER A 287 16.90 -7.93 9.21
CA SER A 287 16.44 -6.82 10.08
C SER A 287 15.67 -7.32 11.31
N CYS A 288 14.89 -8.38 11.16
CA CYS A 288 14.14 -8.99 12.27
C CYS A 288 15.01 -9.83 13.23
N ARG A 289 16.14 -10.37 12.75
CA ARG A 289 17.03 -11.21 13.58
C ARG A 289 17.92 -10.40 14.50
N PHE A 290 18.43 -9.26 14.05
CA PHE A 290 19.30 -8.39 14.84
C PHE A 290 18.61 -7.83 16.08
N LEU A 291 17.27 -7.69 16.05
CA LEU A 291 16.46 -7.10 17.12
C LEU A 291 16.32 -7.95 18.38
N ARG A 292 16.68 -9.24 18.34
CA ARG A 292 16.67 -10.08 19.57
C ARG A 292 17.77 -9.73 20.57
N ARG A 293 18.80 -8.93 20.19
CA ARG A 293 20.01 -8.73 21.00
C ARG A 293 20.47 -7.29 21.21
N ALA A 294 19.84 -6.31 20.58
CA ALA A 294 20.27 -4.90 20.72
C ALA A 294 19.07 -3.96 20.67
N HIS A 295 19.12 -2.91 21.48
CA HIS A 295 18.15 -1.81 21.47
C HIS A 295 18.26 -0.90 20.21
N ASN A 296 18.71 -1.42 19.07
CA ASN A 296 18.97 -0.65 17.85
C ASN A 296 18.43 -1.37 16.61
N VAL A 297 17.68 -0.71 15.76
CA VAL A 297 17.04 -1.25 14.58
C VAL A 297 17.28 -0.44 13.31
N TRP A 298 17.17 -1.11 12.16
CA TRP A 298 17.55 -0.62 10.83
C TRP A 298 16.34 -0.24 9.98
N ILE A 299 16.36 0.97 9.38
CA ILE A 299 15.58 1.28 8.18
C ILE A 299 16.53 1.12 7.00
N HIS A 300 16.21 0.20 6.09
CA HIS A 300 16.95 0.06 4.84
C HIS A 300 16.21 0.84 3.76
N VAL A 301 16.73 1.98 3.35
CA VAL A 301 16.33 2.61 2.10
C VAL A 301 17.41 2.24 1.09
N MET A 302 17.17 1.18 0.32
CA MET A 302 18.02 0.83 -0.81
C MET A 302 17.37 1.36 -2.07
N SER A 303 18.01 2.26 -2.79
CA SER A 303 17.76 2.43 -4.20
C SER A 303 18.91 1.76 -4.95
N TYR A 304 18.60 0.79 -5.79
CA TYR A 304 19.52 0.27 -6.78
C TYR A 304 19.07 0.75 -8.16
N TYR A 305 19.88 1.56 -8.80
CA TYR A 305 19.87 1.72 -10.23
C TYR A 305 20.97 0.79 -10.74
N GLN A 306 20.62 -0.27 -11.45
CA GLN A 306 21.60 -1.14 -12.08
C GLN A 306 21.66 -0.77 -13.58
N GLU A 307 22.62 0.03 -13.95
CA GLU A 307 23.12 0.02 -15.34
C GLU A 307 23.91 -1.26 -15.58
N GLY A 308 23.67 -1.89 -16.71
CA GLY A 308 24.11 -3.19 -17.16
C GLY A 308 25.51 -3.68 -16.69
N GLY A 309 25.55 -4.90 -16.20
CA GLY A 309 26.66 -5.82 -16.30
C GLY A 309 27.88 -5.53 -15.42
N GLY A 310 27.85 -5.89 -14.15
CA GLY A 310 29.06 -5.90 -13.31
C GLY A 310 28.83 -6.68 -12.01
N GLY A 311 29.67 -7.71 -11.79
CA GLY A 311 29.53 -8.69 -10.71
C GLY A 311 29.52 -8.10 -9.30
N TRP A 312 28.79 -8.74 -8.43
CA TRP A 312 28.63 -8.45 -7.01
C TRP A 312 29.93 -8.64 -6.24
N SER A 313 30.42 -7.63 -5.55
CA SER A 313 31.37 -7.79 -4.47
C SER A 313 30.65 -7.58 -3.14
N ASN A 314 30.58 -8.63 -2.31
CA ASN A 314 30.09 -8.58 -0.94
C ASN A 314 31.01 -7.74 -0.05
N GLY A 315 30.77 -6.44 0.02
CA GLY A 315 31.41 -5.56 1.00
C GLY A 315 30.79 -5.75 2.39
N ARG A 316 31.35 -6.64 3.22
CA ARG A 316 31.06 -6.67 4.66
C ARG A 316 31.74 -5.45 5.30
N THR A 317 30.97 -4.46 5.71
CA THR A 317 31.48 -3.40 6.56
C THR A 317 31.36 -3.85 8.02
N GLN A 318 32.48 -4.11 8.68
CA GLN A 318 32.56 -4.27 10.13
C GLN A 318 32.19 -2.95 10.79
N ILE A 319 31.22 -2.99 11.69
CA ILE A 319 30.90 -1.86 12.58
C ILE A 319 31.67 -2.11 13.88
N ASN A 320 32.63 -1.24 14.17
CA ASN A 320 33.28 -1.17 15.48
C ASN A 320 32.28 -0.64 16.52
N ARG A 321 32.40 -1.19 17.71
CA ARG A 321 31.57 -0.98 18.91
C ARG A 321 31.56 0.46 19.40
#